data_39903979b4397fbd85a16e1641e2acc4
#
_entry.id   39903979b4397fbd85a16e1641e2acc4
#
_cell.length_a   1.000
_cell.length_b   1.000
_cell.length_c   1.000
_cell.angle_alpha   90.00
_cell.angle_beta   90.00
_cell.angle_gamma   90.00
#
_symmetry.space_group_name_H-M   'P 1'
#
loop_
_entity.id
_entity.type
_entity.pdbx_description
1 polymer ?
#
loop_
_entity_poly.entity_id
_entity_poly.type
_entity_poly.pdbx_seq_one_letter_code
_entity_poly.pdbx_strand_id
1 'polypeptide(L)'
;MKIKEGLSNIVFPPRCPVCDEVIYVGKDTCEDCRKKVICIGEPSCKKCGKPLEDQRREYCTDCMRKKHYFSQGKAVFVYQGEIRQSMYRFKYSNKREYADFYAKEAVRIYGDWIRRKQIEAIVPVPMYRLKEKGRGYNQAAVFARTLGEKMNLPVEKRMVKRIRNTTPQKELNDVERKINLKKAFQLVPNIVCLLYTSDAADD
;
A
#
# COMPACT_ATOMS: atom_id res chain seq x y z
N MET A 1 -27.10 -16.62 -7.81
CA MET A 1 -25.88 -15.80 -7.85
C MET A 1 -24.62 -16.57 -8.27
N LYS A 2 -24.45 -17.83 -7.94
CA LYS A 2 -23.27 -18.68 -8.27
C LYS A 2 -23.02 -18.98 -9.77
N ILE A 3 -24.05 -18.98 -10.62
CA ILE A 3 -23.90 -19.32 -12.06
C ILE A 3 -23.19 -18.21 -12.85
N LYS A 4 -23.42 -16.95 -12.49
CA LYS A 4 -22.73 -15.80 -13.12
C LYS A 4 -21.24 -15.72 -12.79
N GLU A 5 -20.85 -16.17 -11.61
CA GLU A 5 -19.43 -16.22 -11.20
C GLU A 5 -18.65 -17.29 -11.96
N GLY A 6 -19.29 -18.45 -12.25
CA GLY A 6 -18.66 -19.54 -13.03
C GLY A 6 -18.31 -19.14 -14.46
N LEU A 7 -19.27 -18.52 -15.19
CA LEU A 7 -19.05 -18.04 -16.57
C LEU A 7 -18.03 -16.90 -16.64
N SER A 8 -18.04 -15.99 -15.67
CA SER A 8 -17.07 -14.90 -15.58
C SER A 8 -15.63 -15.42 -15.41
N ASN A 9 -15.43 -16.48 -14.63
CA ASN A 9 -14.12 -17.08 -14.40
C ASN A 9 -13.57 -17.87 -15.61
N ILE A 10 -14.41 -18.27 -16.55
CA ILE A 10 -13.97 -18.90 -17.81
C ILE A 10 -13.41 -17.82 -18.75
N VAL A 11 -14.08 -16.69 -18.87
CA VAL A 11 -13.65 -15.59 -19.76
C VAL A 11 -12.53 -14.74 -19.14
N PHE A 12 -12.60 -14.54 -17.82
CA PHE A 12 -11.62 -13.75 -17.04
C PHE A 12 -11.10 -14.60 -15.88
N PRO A 13 -10.21 -15.57 -16.13
CA PRO A 13 -9.69 -16.41 -15.07
C PRO A 13 -8.88 -15.58 -14.05
N PRO A 14 -8.96 -15.92 -12.76
CA PRO A 14 -8.17 -15.25 -11.74
C PRO A 14 -6.68 -15.38 -12.04
N ARG A 15 -5.94 -14.30 -11.78
CA ARG A 15 -4.51 -14.27 -12.03
C ARG A 15 -3.73 -14.08 -10.74
N CYS A 16 -2.58 -14.70 -10.68
CA CYS A 16 -1.65 -14.54 -9.57
C CYS A 16 -1.22 -13.07 -9.47
N PRO A 17 -1.47 -12.38 -8.36
CA PRO A 17 -1.11 -10.98 -8.21
C PRO A 17 0.41 -10.74 -8.25
N VAL A 18 1.21 -11.80 -8.15
CA VAL A 18 2.67 -11.73 -8.12
C VAL A 18 3.30 -11.92 -9.49
N CYS A 19 2.95 -12.97 -10.26
CA CYS A 19 3.52 -13.26 -11.59
C CYS A 19 2.58 -12.96 -12.76
N ASP A 20 1.29 -12.74 -12.51
CA ASP A 20 0.21 -12.56 -13.49
C ASP A 20 -0.21 -13.84 -14.26
N GLU A 21 0.31 -15.01 -13.89
CA GLU A 21 -0.14 -16.27 -14.45
C GLU A 21 -1.54 -16.64 -13.96
N VAL A 22 -2.26 -17.41 -14.76
CA VAL A 22 -3.60 -17.92 -14.39
C VAL A 22 -3.48 -18.85 -13.18
N ILE A 23 -4.39 -18.69 -12.22
CA ILE A 23 -4.47 -19.55 -11.03
C ILE A 23 -5.86 -20.16 -10.90
N TYR A 24 -5.98 -21.22 -10.10
CA TYR A 24 -7.27 -21.79 -9.78
C TYR A 24 -8.14 -20.85 -8.96
N VAL A 25 -9.44 -20.90 -9.23
CA VAL A 25 -10.45 -20.15 -8.46
C VAL A 25 -10.31 -20.47 -6.97
N GLY A 26 -10.30 -19.44 -6.14
CA GLY A 26 -10.14 -19.57 -4.69
C GLY A 26 -8.69 -19.60 -4.18
N LYS A 27 -7.70 -19.58 -5.08
CA LYS A 27 -6.29 -19.36 -4.70
C LYS A 27 -5.95 -17.89 -4.70
N ASP A 28 -5.15 -17.46 -3.72
CA ASP A 28 -4.67 -16.06 -3.62
C ASP A 28 -3.41 -15.83 -4.45
N THR A 29 -2.56 -16.85 -4.62
CA THR A 29 -1.33 -16.84 -5.42
C THR A 29 -1.06 -18.24 -5.98
N CYS A 30 -0.20 -18.34 -7.00
CA CYS A 30 0.36 -19.64 -7.39
C CYS A 30 1.37 -20.13 -6.34
N GLU A 31 1.64 -21.42 -6.34
CA GLU A 31 2.52 -22.07 -5.34
C GLU A 31 3.97 -21.57 -5.43
N ASP A 32 4.46 -21.34 -6.62
CA ASP A 32 5.82 -20.82 -6.84
C ASP A 32 5.99 -19.42 -6.28
N CYS A 33 5.02 -18.54 -6.53
CA CYS A 33 5.05 -17.18 -5.99
C CYS A 33 4.88 -17.14 -4.48
N ARG A 34 4.09 -18.06 -3.91
CA ARG A 34 3.95 -18.17 -2.46
C ARG A 34 5.29 -18.41 -1.76
N LYS A 35 6.19 -19.17 -2.39
CA LYS A 35 7.55 -19.44 -1.88
C LYS A 35 8.53 -18.30 -2.09
N LYS A 36 8.34 -17.49 -3.15
CA LYS A 36 9.23 -16.39 -3.54
C LYS A 36 8.91 -15.06 -2.87
N VAL A 37 7.65 -14.88 -2.44
CA VAL A 37 7.25 -13.64 -1.77
C VAL A 37 7.80 -13.60 -0.35
N ILE A 38 8.64 -12.61 -0.08
CA ILE A 38 9.24 -12.41 1.24
C ILE A 38 8.45 -11.34 1.98
N CYS A 39 7.75 -11.77 3.04
CA CYS A 39 7.15 -10.84 3.99
C CYS A 39 8.21 -10.34 4.96
N ILE A 40 8.06 -9.09 5.39
CA ILE A 40 8.93 -8.51 6.40
C ILE A 40 8.54 -9.11 7.76
N GLY A 41 9.51 -9.80 8.36
CA GLY A 41 9.41 -10.32 9.73
C GLY A 41 10.23 -9.46 10.70
N GLU A 42 10.40 -9.96 11.91
CA GLU A 42 11.35 -9.39 12.86
C GLU A 42 12.77 -9.93 12.57
N PRO A 43 13.83 -9.10 12.75
CA PRO A 43 13.79 -7.72 13.26
C PRO A 43 13.37 -6.69 12.21
N SER A 44 12.47 -5.79 12.59
CA SER A 44 12.03 -4.68 11.74
C SER A 44 12.10 -3.33 12.49
N CYS A 45 12.34 -2.26 11.76
CA CYS A 45 12.41 -0.92 12.33
C CYS A 45 11.10 -0.55 13.04
N LYS A 46 11.15 -0.27 14.33
CA LYS A 46 9.99 0.08 15.15
C LYS A 46 9.30 1.36 14.67
N LYS A 47 10.01 2.23 13.93
CA LYS A 47 9.45 3.47 13.40
C LYS A 47 8.80 3.29 12.02
N CYS A 48 9.51 2.74 11.02
CA CYS A 48 9.03 2.70 9.64
C CYS A 48 8.73 1.30 9.09
N GLY A 49 8.99 0.21 9.85
CA GLY A 49 8.73 -1.16 9.42
C GLY A 49 9.72 -1.73 8.41
N LYS A 50 10.82 -1.01 8.07
CA LYS A 50 11.88 -1.51 7.20
C LYS A 50 12.59 -2.71 7.86
N PRO A 51 12.95 -3.79 7.13
CA PRO A 51 13.72 -4.88 7.71
C PRO A 51 15.08 -4.39 8.22
N LEU A 52 15.55 -4.99 9.31
CA LEU A 52 16.84 -4.71 9.90
C LEU A 52 17.75 -5.95 9.75
N GLU A 53 19.01 -5.73 9.42
CA GLU A 53 20.02 -6.80 9.34
C GLU A 53 20.52 -7.20 10.72
N ASP A 54 20.62 -6.24 11.65
CA ASP A 54 21.10 -6.43 13.01
C ASP A 54 19.93 -6.52 14.00
N GLN A 55 19.76 -7.67 14.64
CA GLN A 55 18.73 -7.94 15.65
C GLN A 55 18.80 -7.03 16.89
N ARG A 56 19.98 -6.44 17.17
CA ARG A 56 20.19 -5.54 18.31
C ARG A 56 19.63 -4.14 18.05
N ARG A 57 19.35 -3.80 16.78
CA ARG A 57 18.84 -2.48 16.41
C ARG A 57 17.32 -2.43 16.48
N GLU A 58 16.80 -1.38 17.06
CA GLU A 58 15.38 -1.08 17.08
C GLU A 58 14.94 -0.18 15.91
N TYR A 59 15.87 0.63 15.39
CA TYR A 59 15.59 1.62 14.35
C TYR A 59 16.61 1.52 13.22
N CYS A 60 16.15 1.71 11.99
CA CYS A 60 17.06 1.81 10.84
C CYS A 60 17.82 3.14 10.86
N THR A 61 18.93 3.19 10.12
CA THR A 61 19.79 4.37 10.02
C THR A 61 19.04 5.63 9.61
N ASP A 62 18.07 5.52 8.68
CA ASP A 62 17.26 6.65 8.25
C ASP A 62 16.40 7.21 9.38
N CYS A 63 15.74 6.32 10.14
CA CYS A 63 14.87 6.74 11.26
C CYS A 63 15.65 7.28 12.46
N MET A 64 16.91 6.90 12.63
CA MET A 64 17.79 7.51 13.64
C MET A 64 18.24 8.91 13.23
N ARG A 65 18.43 9.15 11.93
CA ARG A 65 18.96 10.44 11.42
C ARG A 65 17.89 11.45 11.07
N LYS A 66 16.68 11.01 10.68
CA LYS A 66 15.61 11.87 10.16
C LYS A 66 14.44 11.92 11.15
N LYS A 67 13.91 13.10 11.40
CA LYS A 67 12.67 13.29 12.16
C LYS A 67 11.48 12.92 11.26
N HIS A 68 10.64 11.99 11.73
CA HIS A 68 9.39 11.61 11.08
C HIS A 68 8.20 12.11 11.90
N TYR A 69 7.17 12.60 11.22
CA TYR A 69 5.95 13.13 11.85
C TYR A 69 4.88 12.07 12.12
N PHE A 70 5.01 10.89 11.49
CA PHE A 70 4.14 9.76 11.79
C PHE A 70 4.59 9.02 13.06
N SER A 71 3.67 8.40 13.76
CA SER A 71 3.96 7.66 14.98
C SER A 71 4.67 6.35 14.68
N GLN A 72 4.13 5.55 13.77
CA GLN A 72 4.67 4.25 13.37
C GLN A 72 4.22 3.88 11.95
N GLY A 73 5.14 3.35 11.15
CA GLY A 73 4.89 2.73 9.85
C GLY A 73 5.03 1.22 9.92
N LYS A 74 4.33 0.51 9.05
CA LYS A 74 4.45 -0.94 8.85
C LYS A 74 4.59 -1.25 7.37
N ALA A 75 5.45 -2.19 7.03
CA ALA A 75 5.61 -2.68 5.67
C ALA A 75 5.38 -4.20 5.64
N VAL A 76 4.66 -4.67 4.63
CA VAL A 76 4.25 -6.08 4.50
C VAL A 76 5.31 -6.89 3.79
N PHE A 77 5.84 -6.37 2.69
CA PHE A 77 6.75 -7.10 1.82
C PHE A 77 8.11 -6.44 1.71
N VAL A 78 9.12 -7.27 1.47
CA VAL A 78 10.41 -6.79 0.97
C VAL A 78 10.21 -6.37 -0.49
N TYR A 79 10.47 -5.09 -0.80
CA TYR A 79 10.23 -4.50 -2.12
C TYR A 79 11.34 -4.85 -3.10
N GLN A 80 11.33 -6.10 -3.58
CA GLN A 80 12.30 -6.62 -4.56
C GLN A 80 11.69 -7.69 -5.45
N GLY A 81 12.40 -8.09 -6.49
CA GLY A 81 12.02 -9.20 -7.39
C GLY A 81 10.57 -9.12 -7.87
N GLU A 82 9.84 -10.18 -7.64
CA GLU A 82 8.46 -10.36 -8.11
C GLU A 82 7.46 -9.36 -7.48
N ILE A 83 7.66 -8.97 -6.22
CA ILE A 83 6.81 -7.97 -5.56
C ILE A 83 6.95 -6.60 -6.23
N ARG A 84 8.16 -6.22 -6.63
CA ARG A 84 8.39 -4.98 -7.39
C ARG A 84 7.64 -4.99 -8.73
N GLN A 85 7.68 -6.11 -9.46
CA GLN A 85 6.95 -6.27 -10.73
C GLN A 85 5.44 -6.30 -10.51
N SER A 86 4.96 -6.99 -9.47
CA SER A 86 3.56 -7.03 -9.07
C SER A 86 3.03 -5.61 -8.78
N MET A 87 3.76 -4.83 -7.98
CA MET A 87 3.40 -3.44 -7.68
C MET A 87 3.43 -2.54 -8.93
N TYR A 88 4.33 -2.80 -9.87
CA TYR A 88 4.34 -2.10 -11.17
C TYR A 88 3.05 -2.39 -11.94
N ARG A 89 2.64 -3.67 -12.06
CA ARG A 89 1.38 -4.04 -12.70
C ARG A 89 0.17 -3.45 -12.00
N PHE A 90 0.14 -3.46 -10.67
CA PHE A 90 -0.89 -2.82 -9.87
C PHE A 90 -0.99 -1.31 -10.11
N LYS A 91 0.12 -0.63 -10.39
CA LYS A 91 0.13 0.82 -10.65
C LYS A 91 -0.20 1.16 -12.10
N TYR A 92 0.22 0.34 -13.08
CA TYR A 92 0.25 0.76 -14.48
C TYR A 92 -0.50 -0.16 -15.45
N SER A 93 -0.89 -1.38 -15.04
CA SER A 93 -1.56 -2.36 -15.90
C SER A 93 -3.02 -2.60 -15.54
N ASN A 94 -3.65 -1.66 -14.83
CA ASN A 94 -5.05 -1.72 -14.40
C ASN A 94 -5.44 -2.98 -13.58
N LYS A 95 -4.49 -3.58 -12.87
CA LYS A 95 -4.68 -4.78 -12.06
C LYS A 95 -5.20 -4.44 -10.65
N ARG A 96 -6.40 -3.84 -10.59
CA ARG A 96 -7.02 -3.39 -9.31
C ARG A 96 -7.31 -4.53 -8.37
N GLU A 97 -7.60 -5.71 -8.91
CA GLU A 97 -7.86 -6.94 -8.18
C GLU A 97 -6.69 -7.39 -7.28
N TYR A 98 -5.46 -6.97 -7.58
CA TYR A 98 -4.29 -7.28 -6.76
C TYR A 98 -4.33 -6.65 -5.37
N ALA A 99 -5.15 -5.61 -5.19
CA ALA A 99 -5.36 -5.01 -3.87
C ALA A 99 -5.90 -6.01 -2.84
N ASP A 100 -6.66 -7.03 -3.27
CA ASP A 100 -7.18 -8.06 -2.38
C ASP A 100 -6.06 -8.88 -1.75
N PHE A 101 -5.08 -9.31 -2.55
CA PHE A 101 -3.89 -10.00 -2.07
C PHE A 101 -3.10 -9.14 -1.08
N TYR A 102 -2.82 -7.88 -1.44
CA TYR A 102 -2.07 -6.99 -0.54
C TYR A 102 -2.81 -6.72 0.77
N ALA A 103 -4.12 -6.54 0.70
CA ALA A 103 -4.93 -6.31 1.90
C ALA A 103 -5.03 -7.58 2.77
N LYS A 104 -5.18 -8.77 2.17
CA LYS A 104 -5.16 -10.05 2.90
C LYS A 104 -3.85 -10.23 3.66
N GLU A 105 -2.72 -10.01 3.01
CA GLU A 105 -1.41 -10.13 3.66
C GLU A 105 -1.20 -9.07 4.75
N ALA A 106 -1.64 -7.84 4.52
CA ALA A 106 -1.61 -6.78 5.53
C ALA A 106 -2.44 -7.14 6.77
N VAL A 107 -3.64 -7.66 6.58
CA VAL A 107 -4.51 -8.11 7.68
C VAL A 107 -3.91 -9.34 8.38
N ARG A 108 -3.38 -10.29 7.64
CA ARG A 108 -2.73 -11.48 8.20
C ARG A 108 -1.58 -11.12 9.15
N ILE A 109 -0.74 -10.17 8.75
CA ILE A 109 0.47 -9.80 9.51
C ILE A 109 0.17 -8.74 10.57
N TYR A 110 -0.65 -7.75 10.26
CA TYR A 110 -0.86 -6.57 11.09
C TYR A 110 -2.29 -6.36 11.57
N GLY A 111 -3.23 -7.27 11.30
CA GLY A 111 -4.62 -7.11 11.70
C GLY A 111 -4.79 -6.87 13.20
N ASP A 112 -4.10 -7.67 14.03
CA ASP A 112 -4.13 -7.49 15.48
C ASP A 112 -3.47 -6.19 15.95
N TRP A 113 -2.39 -5.79 15.29
CA TRP A 113 -1.75 -4.52 15.57
C TRP A 113 -2.68 -3.35 15.23
N ILE A 114 -3.36 -3.38 14.07
CA ILE A 114 -4.34 -2.35 13.66
C ILE A 114 -5.45 -2.26 14.70
N ARG A 115 -6.02 -3.38 15.15
CA ARG A 115 -7.06 -3.40 16.18
C ARG A 115 -6.59 -2.82 17.52
N ARG A 116 -5.41 -3.23 18.00
CA ARG A 116 -4.84 -2.71 19.24
C ARG A 116 -4.54 -1.21 19.20
N LYS A 117 -4.28 -0.65 18.02
CA LYS A 117 -4.05 0.79 17.84
C LYS A 117 -5.33 1.61 17.79
N GLN A 118 -6.50 0.98 17.84
CA GLN A 118 -7.80 1.66 17.82
C GLN A 118 -7.92 2.66 16.68
N ILE A 119 -7.49 2.22 15.47
CA ILE A 119 -7.53 3.07 14.27
C ILE A 119 -8.98 3.33 13.91
N GLU A 120 -9.36 4.59 13.78
CA GLU A 120 -10.73 5.04 13.51
C GLU A 120 -11.03 5.12 12.02
N ALA A 121 -10.04 5.43 11.18
CA ALA A 121 -10.22 5.55 9.74
C ALA A 121 -8.94 5.28 8.95
N ILE A 122 -9.10 4.89 7.68
CA ILE A 122 -8.01 4.74 6.73
C ILE A 122 -8.06 5.92 5.77
N VAL A 123 -6.94 6.65 5.65
CA VAL A 123 -6.81 7.79 4.75
C VAL A 123 -5.82 7.44 3.64
N PRO A 124 -6.28 7.18 2.41
CA PRO A 124 -5.37 6.90 1.30
C PRO A 124 -4.62 8.15 0.87
N VAL A 125 -3.34 8.01 0.56
CA VAL A 125 -2.55 9.11 -0.04
C VAL A 125 -3.19 9.51 -1.37
N PRO A 126 -3.57 10.79 -1.57
CA PRO A 126 -4.24 11.20 -2.79
C PRO A 126 -3.26 11.35 -3.95
N MET A 127 -3.74 10.97 -5.14
CA MET A 127 -3.07 11.21 -6.40
C MET A 127 -3.48 12.56 -6.99
N TYR A 128 -2.60 13.19 -7.77
CA TYR A 128 -2.98 14.39 -8.51
C TYR A 128 -4.00 14.05 -9.60
N ARG A 129 -5.06 14.86 -9.72
CA ARG A 129 -6.25 14.56 -10.52
C ARG A 129 -5.95 14.14 -11.97
N LEU A 130 -5.04 14.82 -12.65
CA LEU A 130 -4.67 14.46 -14.04
C LEU A 130 -3.91 13.13 -14.11
N LYS A 131 -3.06 12.83 -13.13
CA LYS A 131 -2.36 11.53 -13.05
C LYS A 131 -3.34 10.40 -12.76
N GLU A 132 -4.32 10.63 -11.89
CA GLU A 132 -5.37 9.65 -11.59
C GLU A 132 -6.24 9.39 -12.82
N LYS A 133 -6.61 10.46 -13.57
CA LYS A 133 -7.36 10.32 -14.82
C LYS A 133 -6.58 9.53 -15.87
N GLY A 134 -5.30 9.79 -16.04
CA GLY A 134 -4.44 9.06 -16.98
C GLY A 134 -4.21 7.60 -16.58
N ARG A 135 -4.12 7.30 -15.28
CA ARG A 135 -3.95 5.94 -14.76
C ARG A 135 -5.27 5.16 -14.65
N GLY A 136 -6.40 5.85 -14.57
CA GLY A 136 -7.74 5.29 -14.39
C GLY A 136 -8.15 5.05 -12.94
N TYR A 137 -7.21 5.10 -11.97
CA TYR A 137 -7.50 4.94 -10.54
C TYR A 137 -6.32 5.37 -9.65
N ASN A 138 -6.63 5.61 -8.36
CA ASN A 138 -5.63 5.76 -7.32
C ASN A 138 -5.42 4.41 -6.62
N GLN A 139 -4.25 3.82 -6.75
CA GLN A 139 -3.91 2.52 -6.15
C GLN A 139 -4.00 2.54 -4.61
N ALA A 140 -3.61 3.64 -3.97
CA ALA A 140 -3.74 3.78 -2.52
C ALA A 140 -5.21 3.78 -2.08
N ALA A 141 -6.11 4.40 -2.86
CA ALA A 141 -7.53 4.41 -2.57
C ALA A 141 -8.19 3.02 -2.79
N VAL A 142 -7.74 2.27 -3.82
CA VAL A 142 -8.22 0.90 -4.04
C VAL A 142 -7.76 -0.01 -2.89
N PHE A 143 -6.49 0.03 -2.53
CA PHE A 143 -5.94 -0.73 -1.39
C PHE A 143 -6.64 -0.35 -0.07
N ALA A 144 -6.79 0.95 0.22
CA ALA A 144 -7.45 1.43 1.44
C ALA A 144 -8.89 0.92 1.54
N ARG A 145 -9.65 0.93 0.41
CA ARG A 145 -11.01 0.40 0.39
C ARG A 145 -11.03 -1.08 0.73
N THR A 146 -10.21 -1.89 0.05
CA THR A 146 -10.15 -3.34 0.28
C THR A 146 -9.70 -3.68 1.70
N LEU A 147 -8.73 -2.93 2.24
CA LEU A 147 -8.30 -3.09 3.63
C LEU A 147 -9.40 -2.68 4.62
N GLY A 148 -10.10 -1.57 4.35
CA GLY A 148 -11.22 -1.10 5.16
C GLY A 148 -12.35 -2.11 5.21
N GLU A 149 -12.74 -2.71 4.08
CA GLU A 149 -13.73 -3.77 4.00
C GLU A 149 -13.33 -4.98 4.87
N LYS A 150 -12.05 -5.40 4.82
CA LYS A 150 -11.55 -6.55 5.60
C LYS A 150 -11.42 -6.27 7.10
N MET A 151 -11.18 -5.03 7.48
CA MET A 151 -10.97 -4.62 8.87
C MET A 151 -12.20 -3.96 9.51
N ASN A 152 -13.28 -3.78 8.73
CA ASN A 152 -14.46 -2.99 9.11
C ASN A 152 -14.10 -1.57 9.55
N LEU A 153 -13.23 -0.90 8.77
CA LEU A 153 -12.78 0.46 9.03
C LEU A 153 -13.28 1.40 7.93
N PRO A 154 -13.75 2.60 8.28
CA PRO A 154 -14.13 3.62 7.30
C PRO A 154 -12.92 4.11 6.52
N VAL A 155 -13.17 4.51 5.25
CA VAL A 155 -12.12 5.02 4.36
C VAL A 155 -12.44 6.47 3.96
N GLU A 156 -11.62 7.40 4.45
CA GLU A 156 -11.80 8.84 4.28
C GLU A 156 -10.95 9.39 3.12
N LYS A 157 -11.48 9.29 1.90
CA LYS A 157 -10.80 9.73 0.67
C LYS A 157 -10.71 11.25 0.51
N ARG A 158 -11.58 12.00 1.21
CA ARG A 158 -11.69 13.47 1.03
C ARG A 158 -10.87 14.27 2.01
N MET A 159 -10.33 13.64 3.04
CA MET A 159 -9.62 14.31 4.12
C MET A 159 -8.36 15.05 3.65
N VAL A 160 -7.64 14.46 2.71
CA VAL A 160 -6.43 15.04 2.12
C VAL A 160 -6.62 15.20 0.62
N LYS A 161 -6.23 16.35 0.07
CA LYS A 161 -6.20 16.60 -1.37
C LYS A 161 -4.76 16.83 -1.83
N ARG A 162 -4.41 16.33 -3.01
CA ARG A 162 -3.15 16.67 -3.67
C ARG A 162 -3.39 17.81 -4.63
N ILE A 163 -2.89 18.99 -4.31
CA ILE A 163 -3.14 20.24 -5.02
C ILE A 163 -2.08 20.59 -6.06
N ARG A 164 -0.92 19.92 -6.04
CA ARG A 164 0.17 20.16 -7.00
C ARG A 164 0.52 18.92 -7.78
N ASN A 165 0.80 19.11 -9.08
CA ASN A 165 1.45 18.08 -9.89
C ASN A 165 2.94 18.10 -9.58
N THR A 166 3.45 17.01 -9.02
CA THR A 166 4.84 16.87 -8.61
C THR A 166 5.55 15.84 -9.47
N THR A 167 6.87 15.95 -9.61
CA THR A 167 7.71 14.95 -10.27
C THR A 167 7.65 13.61 -9.52
N PRO A 168 7.72 12.46 -10.21
CA PRO A 168 7.80 11.16 -9.54
C PRO A 168 8.97 11.10 -8.56
N GLN A 169 8.72 10.62 -7.34
CA GLN A 169 9.74 10.60 -6.27
C GLN A 169 10.96 9.74 -6.62
N LYS A 170 10.78 8.70 -7.45
CA LYS A 170 11.87 7.81 -7.91
C LYS A 170 12.95 8.52 -8.75
N GLU A 171 12.61 9.68 -9.33
CA GLU A 171 13.50 10.48 -10.19
C GLU A 171 14.30 11.52 -9.39
N LEU A 172 14.06 11.60 -8.08
CA LEU A 172 14.56 12.67 -7.22
C LEU A 172 15.49 12.12 -6.13
N ASN A 173 16.47 12.92 -5.74
CA ASN A 173 17.28 12.68 -4.55
C ASN A 173 16.53 13.08 -3.25
N ASP A 174 17.09 12.78 -2.08
CA ASP A 174 16.46 13.00 -0.77
C ASP A 174 16.07 14.47 -0.49
N VAL A 175 16.88 15.42 -0.94
CA VAL A 175 16.62 16.86 -0.77
C VAL A 175 15.49 17.29 -1.71
N GLU A 176 15.58 16.91 -2.96
CA GLU A 176 14.57 17.19 -3.98
C GLU A 176 13.21 16.60 -3.64
N ARG A 177 13.14 15.36 -3.08
CA ARG A 177 11.91 14.74 -2.60
C ARG A 177 11.18 15.59 -1.57
N LYS A 178 11.92 16.16 -0.59
CA LYS A 178 11.33 17.04 0.42
C LYS A 178 10.78 18.32 -0.18
N ILE A 179 11.52 18.95 -1.09
CA ILE A 179 11.11 20.19 -1.77
C ILE A 179 9.89 19.92 -2.67
N ASN A 180 9.92 18.83 -3.41
CA ASN A 180 8.87 18.42 -4.36
C ASN A 180 7.53 18.20 -3.66
N LEU A 181 7.52 17.62 -2.47
CA LEU A 181 6.30 17.38 -1.69
C LEU A 181 5.87 18.59 -0.85
N LYS A 182 6.71 19.60 -0.70
CA LYS A 182 6.37 20.81 0.07
C LYS A 182 5.13 21.48 -0.52
N LYS A 183 4.09 21.65 0.31
CA LYS A 183 2.79 22.21 -0.10
C LYS A 183 2.09 21.43 -1.22
N ALA A 184 2.40 20.15 -1.43
CA ALA A 184 1.72 19.31 -2.42
C ALA A 184 0.37 18.81 -1.93
N PHE A 185 0.17 18.71 -0.62
CA PHE A 185 -1.03 18.22 0.02
C PHE A 185 -1.71 19.31 0.84
N GLN A 186 -3.03 19.23 0.91
CA GLN A 186 -3.88 20.12 1.70
C GLN A 186 -4.90 19.29 2.47
N LEU A 187 -5.04 19.54 3.77
CA LEU A 187 -6.16 19.03 4.56
C LEU A 187 -7.44 19.77 4.18
N VAL A 188 -8.55 19.06 4.12
CA VAL A 188 -9.86 19.66 3.91
C VAL A 188 -10.37 20.14 5.27
N PRO A 189 -10.74 21.43 5.43
CA PRO A 189 -11.28 21.96 6.67
C PRO A 189 -12.55 21.19 7.10
N ASN A 190 -12.81 21.15 8.40
CA ASN A 190 -13.99 20.55 9.04
C ASN A 190 -14.04 19.01 9.10
N ILE A 191 -12.91 18.33 8.96
CA ILE A 191 -12.82 16.91 9.31
C ILE A 191 -11.99 16.81 10.58
N VAL A 192 -12.63 16.51 11.70
CA VAL A 192 -11.92 16.15 12.94
C VAL A 192 -11.21 14.83 12.71
N CYS A 193 -9.91 14.80 12.92
CA CYS A 193 -9.11 13.73 12.43
C CYS A 193 -7.93 13.37 13.34
N LEU A 194 -7.84 12.11 13.65
CA LEU A 194 -6.61 11.48 14.13
C LEU A 194 -5.89 10.86 12.93
N LEU A 195 -4.83 11.52 12.46
CA LEU A 195 -4.03 11.07 11.33
C LEU A 195 -2.96 10.07 11.77
N TYR A 196 -3.12 8.82 11.37
CA TYR A 196 -2.00 7.90 11.20
C TYR A 196 -1.66 7.86 9.70
N THR A 197 -0.54 8.48 9.33
CA THR A 197 -0.06 8.46 7.95
C THR A 197 0.81 7.25 7.72
N SER A 198 0.51 6.47 6.67
CA SER A 198 1.48 5.53 6.12
C SER A 198 2.34 6.27 5.11
N ASP A 199 3.66 6.28 5.30
CA ASP A 199 4.62 6.69 4.28
C ASP A 199 4.70 5.63 3.18
N ALA A 200 3.66 5.55 2.35
CA ALA A 200 3.69 4.79 1.11
C ALA A 200 3.87 5.77 -0.07
N ALA A 201 4.81 6.69 0.05
CA ALA A 201 5.01 7.74 -0.94
C ALA A 201 6.42 7.70 -1.55
N ASP A 202 6.97 6.51 -1.76
CA ASP A 202 8.15 6.35 -2.61
C ASP A 202 7.70 5.81 -3.98
N ASP A 203 7.21 6.73 -4.82
CA ASP A 203 7.09 6.61 -6.27
C ASP A 203 7.67 7.84 -6.98
#